data_321800e8d193381b2f51d567ffa171a8
#
_entry.id   321800e8d193381b2f51d567ffa171a8
#
_cell.length_a   1.000
_cell.length_b   1.000
_cell.length_c   1.000
_cell.angle_alpha   90.00
_cell.angle_beta   90.00
_cell.angle_gamma   90.00
#
_symmetry.space_group_name_H-M   'P 1'
#
loop_
_entity.id
_entity.type
_entity.pdbx_description
1 polymer ?
#
loop_
_entity_poly.entity_id
_entity_poly.type
_entity_poly.pdbx_seq_one_letter_code
_entity_poly.pdbx_strand_id
1 'polypeptide(L)'
;MREIEITNDGSATLYVKELDEHYHSVKGALTESEHIFRDCAFLHRSKGERLRVLEIGFGTGLNAVVTAMAADAEHPVHYISIEKYPIDSDTLSQLKYGEIVDEKLYNDIINAEWNREVEITPFFTLEKIEGDYLTDNLPSNIDVIYFDAFAPEKQPEMWSREAFERLYATANPNAVLTTYCSKGVIRRMLSDIGFRVERIAGPPNGKREILRATVGSI
;
A
#
# COMPACT_ATOMS: atom_id res chain seq x y z
N MET A 1 -7.98 -20.94 -2.26
CA MET A 1 -8.99 -20.50 -3.27
C MET A 1 -9.41 -19.09 -2.89
N ARG A 2 -9.47 -18.14 -3.86
CA ARG A 2 -9.88 -16.76 -3.63
C ARG A 2 -11.35 -16.60 -4.02
N GLU A 3 -12.14 -15.90 -3.21
CA GLU A 3 -13.56 -15.63 -3.46
C GLU A 3 -13.78 -14.11 -3.47
N ILE A 4 -14.59 -13.62 -4.43
CA ILE A 4 -14.91 -12.19 -4.53
C ILE A 4 -16.08 -11.88 -3.63
N GLU A 5 -15.93 -10.88 -2.77
CA GLU A 5 -16.99 -10.35 -1.91
C GLU A 5 -17.15 -8.84 -2.12
N ILE A 6 -18.38 -8.34 -1.94
CA ILE A 6 -18.68 -6.91 -2.02
C ILE A 6 -18.64 -6.32 -0.62
N THR A 7 -17.89 -5.24 -0.48
CA THR A 7 -17.75 -4.51 0.78
C THR A 7 -18.85 -3.48 0.99
N ASN A 8 -18.91 -2.88 2.18
CA ASN A 8 -20.00 -1.95 2.53
C ASN A 8 -20.03 -0.65 1.71
N ASP A 9 -18.93 -0.26 1.07
CA ASP A 9 -18.88 0.91 0.17
C ASP A 9 -19.15 0.56 -1.30
N GLY A 10 -19.51 -0.70 -1.57
CA GLY A 10 -19.84 -1.19 -2.91
C GLY A 10 -18.64 -1.65 -3.73
N SER A 11 -17.42 -1.45 -3.24
CA SER A 11 -16.20 -1.99 -3.85
C SER A 11 -16.08 -3.50 -3.59
N ALA A 12 -15.27 -4.20 -4.38
CA ALA A 12 -15.00 -5.62 -4.18
C ALA A 12 -13.76 -5.84 -3.29
N THR A 13 -13.66 -7.03 -2.69
CA THR A 13 -12.45 -7.55 -2.07
C THR A 13 -12.30 -9.02 -2.40
N LEU A 14 -11.10 -9.57 -2.20
CA LEU A 14 -10.82 -11.00 -2.31
C LEU A 14 -10.71 -11.61 -0.91
N TYR A 15 -11.51 -12.63 -0.64
CA TYR A 15 -11.36 -13.48 0.53
C TYR A 15 -10.44 -14.65 0.22
N VAL A 16 -9.43 -14.86 1.06
CA VAL A 16 -8.46 -15.95 0.96
C VAL A 16 -8.81 -17.00 2.00
N LYS A 17 -9.46 -18.07 1.58
CA LYS A 17 -9.97 -19.12 2.47
C LYS A 17 -8.88 -19.79 3.32
N GLU A 18 -7.71 -20.00 2.73
CA GLU A 18 -6.56 -20.64 3.38
C GLU A 18 -6.00 -19.81 4.55
N LEU A 19 -6.10 -18.48 4.45
CA LEU A 19 -5.68 -17.53 5.47
C LEU A 19 -6.82 -17.09 6.36
N ASP A 20 -8.08 -17.35 5.97
CA ASP A 20 -9.26 -16.79 6.60
C ASP A 20 -9.10 -15.26 6.76
N GLU A 21 -8.79 -14.57 5.64
CA GLU A 21 -8.50 -13.15 5.63
C GLU A 21 -8.92 -12.54 4.27
N HIS A 22 -9.23 -11.24 4.29
CA HIS A 22 -9.57 -10.45 3.09
C HIS A 22 -8.39 -9.57 2.70
N TYR A 23 -8.26 -9.30 1.39
CA TYR A 23 -7.27 -8.33 0.89
C TYR A 23 -7.55 -6.92 1.40
N HIS A 24 -8.82 -6.54 1.49
CA HIS A 24 -9.25 -5.24 2.02
C HIS A 24 -10.37 -5.43 3.02
N SER A 25 -10.59 -4.42 3.84
CA SER A 25 -11.67 -4.42 4.83
C SER A 25 -13.04 -4.58 4.16
N VAL A 26 -13.85 -5.49 4.70
CA VAL A 26 -15.28 -5.63 4.32
C VAL A 26 -16.11 -4.37 4.62
N LYS A 27 -15.55 -3.40 5.33
CA LYS A 27 -16.18 -2.11 5.63
C LYS A 27 -16.11 -1.13 4.45
N GLY A 28 -15.20 -1.35 3.49
CA GLY A 28 -15.01 -0.55 2.31
C GLY A 28 -13.56 -0.61 1.83
N ALA A 29 -13.31 -1.33 0.73
CA ALA A 29 -11.96 -1.47 0.18
C ALA A 29 -11.45 -0.15 -0.40
N LEU A 30 -12.28 0.54 -1.19
CA LEU A 30 -11.94 1.83 -1.78
C LEU A 30 -11.71 2.89 -0.70
N THR A 31 -12.65 3.01 0.25
CA THR A 31 -12.56 3.96 1.37
C THR A 31 -11.30 3.74 2.21
N GLU A 32 -10.90 2.48 2.44
CA GLU A 32 -9.69 2.14 3.17
C GLU A 32 -8.44 2.59 2.42
N SER A 33 -8.33 2.24 1.13
CA SER A 33 -7.19 2.60 0.27
C SER A 33 -7.03 4.12 0.12
N GLU A 34 -8.12 4.82 -0.12
CA GLU A 34 -8.11 6.28 -0.22
C GLU A 34 -7.66 6.95 1.08
N HIS A 35 -8.23 6.54 2.21
CA HIS A 35 -7.94 7.20 3.48
C HIS A 35 -6.54 6.88 4.01
N ILE A 36 -6.19 5.58 4.11
CA ILE A 36 -4.95 5.14 4.78
C ILE A 36 -3.73 5.47 3.95
N PHE A 37 -3.79 5.17 2.66
CA PHE A 37 -2.61 5.20 1.80
C PHE A 37 -2.52 6.50 1.00
N ARG A 38 -3.56 6.89 0.28
CA ARG A 38 -3.56 8.14 -0.48
C ARG A 38 -3.51 9.37 0.45
N ASP A 39 -4.48 9.54 1.33
CA ASP A 39 -4.66 10.80 2.08
C ASP A 39 -3.70 10.90 3.27
N CYS A 40 -3.55 9.82 4.06
CA CYS A 40 -2.74 9.85 5.27
C CYS A 40 -1.24 9.63 5.02
N ALA A 41 -0.83 9.16 3.84
CA ALA A 41 0.57 9.01 3.48
C ALA A 41 0.98 9.84 2.26
N PHE A 42 0.50 9.53 1.05
CA PHE A 42 0.96 10.16 -0.18
C PHE A 42 0.72 11.68 -0.18
N LEU A 43 -0.54 12.11 -0.01
CA LEU A 43 -0.90 13.52 0.02
C LEU A 43 -0.46 14.25 1.30
N HIS A 44 -0.02 13.50 2.31
CA HIS A 44 0.57 14.09 3.52
C HIS A 44 2.00 14.59 3.30
N ARG A 45 2.68 14.10 2.26
CA ARG A 45 4.04 14.54 1.90
C ARG A 45 4.03 15.88 1.17
N SER A 46 5.20 16.54 1.17
CA SER A 46 5.40 17.84 0.51
C SER A 46 5.20 17.73 -1.00
N LYS A 47 4.69 18.81 -1.59
CA LYS A 47 4.47 18.97 -3.03
C LYS A 47 5.77 19.31 -3.77
N GLY A 48 5.78 19.04 -5.07
CA GLY A 48 6.73 19.59 -6.03
C GLY A 48 7.84 18.63 -6.46
N GLU A 49 8.29 17.72 -5.61
CA GLU A 49 9.30 16.72 -5.99
C GLU A 49 8.62 15.37 -6.31
N ARG A 50 9.23 14.61 -7.24
CA ARG A 50 8.76 13.26 -7.54
C ARG A 50 9.00 12.36 -6.33
N LEU A 51 7.92 11.93 -5.68
CA LEU A 51 7.98 11.03 -4.54
C LEU A 51 8.22 9.58 -5.00
N ARG A 52 9.04 8.86 -4.24
CA ARG A 52 9.18 7.41 -4.39
C ARG A 52 8.30 6.72 -3.35
N VAL A 53 7.28 6.03 -3.83
CA VAL A 53 6.36 5.24 -2.99
C VAL A 53 6.77 3.78 -3.07
N LEU A 54 6.91 3.12 -1.92
CA LEU A 54 7.09 1.67 -1.81
C LEU A 54 5.86 1.05 -1.16
N GLU A 55 5.19 0.19 -1.89
CA GLU A 55 4.09 -0.63 -1.38
C GLU A 55 4.56 -2.05 -1.10
N ILE A 56 4.22 -2.58 0.07
CA ILE A 56 4.42 -3.98 0.42
C ILE A 56 3.10 -4.72 0.26
N GLY A 57 3.03 -5.55 -0.78
CA GLY A 57 1.83 -6.24 -1.23
C GLY A 57 1.05 -5.45 -2.28
N PHE A 58 1.28 -5.72 -3.58
CA PHE A 58 0.47 -5.12 -4.66
C PHE A 58 -0.99 -5.54 -4.59
N GLY A 59 -1.22 -6.80 -4.21
CA GLY A 59 -2.55 -7.33 -4.03
C GLY A 59 -3.46 -7.12 -5.24
N THR A 60 -4.54 -6.36 -5.02
CA THR A 60 -5.55 -6.07 -6.06
C THR A 60 -5.21 -4.85 -6.94
N GLY A 61 -4.13 -4.11 -6.65
CA GLY A 61 -3.73 -2.88 -7.32
C GLY A 61 -4.56 -1.66 -6.95
N LEU A 62 -5.43 -1.76 -5.94
CA LEU A 62 -6.32 -0.66 -5.56
C LEU A 62 -5.57 0.54 -4.99
N ASN A 63 -4.56 0.31 -4.15
CA ASN A 63 -3.72 1.39 -3.62
C ASN A 63 -2.93 2.11 -4.73
N ALA A 64 -2.46 1.35 -5.74
CA ALA A 64 -1.77 1.93 -6.88
C ALA A 64 -2.69 2.84 -7.71
N VAL A 65 -3.92 2.40 -8.01
CA VAL A 65 -4.86 3.20 -8.82
C VAL A 65 -5.33 4.45 -8.08
N VAL A 66 -5.66 4.39 -6.78
CA VAL A 66 -6.07 5.60 -6.04
C VAL A 66 -4.92 6.60 -5.89
N THR A 67 -3.67 6.11 -5.83
CA THR A 67 -2.48 6.98 -5.83
C THR A 67 -2.27 7.60 -7.22
N ALA A 68 -2.40 6.82 -8.29
CA ALA A 68 -2.27 7.31 -9.67
C ALA A 68 -3.34 8.35 -10.04
N MET A 69 -4.57 8.20 -9.53
CA MET A 69 -5.63 9.20 -9.69
C MET A 69 -5.32 10.52 -8.98
N ALA A 70 -4.54 10.49 -7.91
CA ALA A 70 -4.12 11.67 -7.15
C ALA A 70 -2.77 12.25 -7.64
N ALA A 71 -2.06 11.56 -8.52
CA ALA A 71 -0.80 12.02 -9.06
C ALA A 71 -1.02 13.11 -10.13
N ASP A 72 -0.35 14.23 -9.98
CA ASP A 72 -0.43 15.40 -10.86
C ASP A 72 0.93 16.13 -10.94
N ALA A 73 0.95 17.31 -11.53
CA ALA A 73 2.17 18.11 -11.65
C ALA A 73 2.73 18.57 -10.28
N GLU A 74 1.90 18.66 -9.24
CA GLU A 74 2.32 19.01 -7.89
C GLU A 74 2.72 17.77 -7.07
N HIS A 75 2.26 16.59 -7.47
CA HIS A 75 2.49 15.32 -6.78
C HIS A 75 2.90 14.22 -7.78
N PRO A 76 4.02 14.38 -8.52
CA PRO A 76 4.49 13.31 -9.38
C PRO A 76 5.06 12.16 -8.54
N VAL A 77 4.87 10.92 -9.01
CA VAL A 77 5.26 9.73 -8.23
C VAL A 77 5.93 8.66 -9.08
N HIS A 78 6.93 8.02 -8.50
CA HIS A 78 7.43 6.72 -8.92
C HIS A 78 6.93 5.68 -7.90
N TYR A 79 5.97 4.89 -8.30
CA TYR A 79 5.32 3.89 -7.48
C TYR A 79 5.97 2.53 -7.68
N ILE A 80 6.51 1.96 -6.61
CA ILE A 80 7.15 0.65 -6.59
C ILE A 80 6.32 -0.25 -5.69
N SER A 81 5.91 -1.41 -6.18
CA SER A 81 5.17 -2.38 -5.37
C SER A 81 5.83 -3.75 -5.43
N ILE A 82 6.04 -4.37 -4.28
CA ILE A 82 6.62 -5.72 -4.17
C ILE A 82 5.52 -6.70 -3.79
N GLU A 83 5.36 -7.75 -4.61
CA GLU A 83 4.36 -8.79 -4.41
C GLU A 83 4.99 -10.17 -4.60
N LYS A 84 4.82 -11.02 -3.60
CA LYS A 84 5.37 -12.39 -3.63
C LYS A 84 4.51 -13.37 -4.42
N TYR A 85 3.19 -13.15 -4.46
CA TYR A 85 2.22 -14.03 -5.06
C TYR A 85 1.25 -13.26 -5.97
N PRO A 86 1.72 -12.74 -7.10
CA PRO A 86 0.89 -11.94 -7.99
C PRO A 86 -0.46 -12.60 -8.31
N ILE A 87 -1.50 -11.76 -8.32
CA ILE A 87 -2.83 -12.19 -8.77
C ILE A 87 -2.86 -12.03 -10.29
N ASP A 88 -3.40 -13.02 -10.97
CA ASP A 88 -3.58 -12.96 -12.42
C ASP A 88 -4.58 -11.85 -12.82
N SER A 89 -4.36 -11.27 -14.00
CA SER A 89 -5.17 -10.15 -14.49
C SER A 89 -6.63 -10.53 -14.73
N ASP A 90 -6.92 -11.79 -15.03
CA ASP A 90 -8.29 -12.26 -15.22
C ASP A 90 -9.07 -12.23 -13.89
N THR A 91 -8.43 -12.65 -12.80
CA THR A 91 -9.00 -12.52 -11.43
C THR A 91 -9.16 -11.04 -11.05
N LEU A 92 -8.15 -10.20 -11.31
CA LEU A 92 -8.21 -8.77 -10.98
C LEU A 92 -9.33 -8.05 -11.75
N SER A 93 -9.54 -8.38 -13.02
CA SER A 93 -10.60 -7.79 -13.84
C SER A 93 -12.01 -8.09 -13.30
N GLN A 94 -12.20 -9.24 -12.66
CA GLN A 94 -13.47 -9.63 -12.06
C GLN A 94 -13.83 -8.80 -10.81
N LEU A 95 -12.88 -8.09 -10.19
CA LEU A 95 -13.15 -7.16 -9.09
C LEU A 95 -13.91 -5.91 -9.55
N LYS A 96 -13.89 -5.61 -10.86
CA LYS A 96 -14.63 -4.51 -11.48
C LYS A 96 -14.31 -3.13 -10.87
N TYR A 97 -13.10 -2.96 -10.36
CA TYR A 97 -12.71 -1.66 -9.82
C TYR A 97 -12.81 -0.54 -10.84
N GLY A 98 -12.61 -0.82 -12.14
CA GLY A 98 -12.84 0.15 -13.20
C GLY A 98 -14.26 0.76 -13.24
N GLU A 99 -15.26 0.10 -12.62
CA GLU A 99 -16.63 0.67 -12.52
C GLU A 99 -16.73 1.75 -11.41
N ILE A 100 -15.75 1.83 -10.48
CA ILE A 100 -15.76 2.74 -9.31
C ILE A 100 -14.56 3.69 -9.25
N VAL A 101 -13.52 3.45 -10.09
CA VAL A 101 -12.36 4.32 -10.29
C VAL A 101 -12.22 4.60 -11.79
N ASP A 102 -11.10 5.19 -12.24
CA ASP A 102 -10.82 5.32 -13.68
C ASP A 102 -10.51 3.95 -14.28
N GLU A 103 -11.41 3.47 -15.17
CA GLU A 103 -11.34 2.14 -15.78
C GLU A 103 -10.05 1.95 -16.61
N LYS A 104 -9.71 2.96 -17.43
CA LYS A 104 -8.52 2.87 -18.26
C LYS A 104 -7.25 2.81 -17.40
N LEU A 105 -7.18 3.67 -16.40
CA LEU A 105 -6.04 3.74 -15.49
C LEU A 105 -5.87 2.43 -14.70
N TYR A 106 -6.96 1.87 -14.18
CA TYR A 106 -6.92 0.58 -13.48
C TYR A 106 -6.43 -0.54 -14.41
N ASN A 107 -6.96 -0.61 -15.64
CA ASN A 107 -6.55 -1.60 -16.62
C ASN A 107 -5.07 -1.46 -17.00
N ASP A 108 -4.58 -0.24 -17.22
CA ASP A 108 -3.17 0.02 -17.51
C ASP A 108 -2.27 -0.45 -16.34
N ILE A 109 -2.68 -0.22 -15.09
CA ILE A 109 -1.94 -0.62 -13.88
C ILE A 109 -1.90 -2.14 -13.70
N ILE A 110 -3.03 -2.84 -13.77
CA ILE A 110 -3.05 -4.29 -13.55
C ILE A 110 -2.32 -5.06 -14.65
N ASN A 111 -2.36 -4.56 -15.90
CA ASN A 111 -1.71 -5.17 -17.05
C ASN A 111 -0.27 -4.69 -17.29
N ALA A 112 0.25 -3.72 -16.53
CA ALA A 112 1.64 -3.32 -16.61
C ALA A 112 2.58 -4.52 -16.39
N GLU A 113 3.70 -4.56 -17.12
CA GLU A 113 4.67 -5.65 -17.03
C GLU A 113 5.30 -5.71 -15.61
N TRP A 114 5.49 -6.91 -15.08
CA TRP A 114 6.24 -7.15 -13.86
C TRP A 114 7.75 -6.99 -14.08
N ASN A 115 8.46 -6.58 -13.03
CA ASN A 115 9.92 -6.39 -13.02
C ASN A 115 10.42 -5.37 -14.05
N ARG A 116 9.58 -4.40 -14.36
CA ARG A 116 9.87 -3.33 -15.29
C ARG A 116 9.18 -2.03 -14.87
N GLU A 117 9.90 -0.91 -15.02
CA GLU A 117 9.31 0.42 -14.89
C GLU A 117 8.45 0.73 -16.12
N VAL A 118 7.20 1.15 -15.89
CA VAL A 118 6.20 1.49 -16.92
C VAL A 118 5.62 2.86 -16.62
N GLU A 119 5.68 3.79 -17.58
CA GLU A 119 4.98 5.07 -17.48
C GLU A 119 3.48 4.84 -17.73
N ILE A 120 2.66 5.02 -16.71
CA ILE A 120 1.20 4.90 -16.78
C ILE A 120 0.58 6.25 -17.17
N THR A 121 1.07 7.34 -16.55
CA THR A 121 0.71 8.72 -16.90
C THR A 121 1.97 9.59 -16.83
N PRO A 122 1.96 10.84 -17.36
CA PRO A 122 3.10 11.74 -17.22
C PRO A 122 3.55 11.99 -15.77
N PHE A 123 2.66 11.73 -14.81
CA PHE A 123 2.92 11.97 -13.38
C PHE A 123 3.00 10.69 -12.56
N PHE A 124 2.74 9.52 -13.15
CA PHE A 124 2.75 8.25 -12.45
C PHE A 124 3.53 7.18 -13.22
N THR A 125 4.66 6.77 -12.67
CA THR A 125 5.46 5.65 -13.15
C THR A 125 5.28 4.49 -12.20
N LEU A 126 5.06 3.27 -12.70
CA LEU A 126 4.82 2.05 -11.93
C LEU A 126 5.94 1.03 -12.16
N GLU A 127 6.45 0.48 -11.09
CA GLU A 127 7.33 -0.69 -11.10
C GLU A 127 6.74 -1.78 -10.18
N LYS A 128 6.18 -2.83 -10.78
CA LYS A 128 5.72 -4.01 -10.03
C LYS A 128 6.86 -5.02 -9.97
N ILE A 129 7.30 -5.38 -8.76
CA ILE A 129 8.38 -6.33 -8.52
C ILE A 129 7.74 -7.64 -8.00
N GLU A 130 7.92 -8.73 -8.76
CA GLU A 130 7.61 -10.06 -8.26
C GLU A 130 8.77 -10.51 -7.36
N GLY A 131 8.55 -10.52 -6.03
CA GLY A 131 9.63 -10.79 -5.08
C GLY A 131 9.16 -10.85 -3.63
N ASP A 132 10.05 -11.28 -2.77
CA ASP A 132 9.83 -11.37 -1.33
C ASP A 132 10.53 -10.22 -0.60
N TYR A 133 9.75 -9.28 -0.07
CA TYR A 133 10.33 -8.12 0.64
C TYR A 133 11.15 -8.51 1.87
N LEU A 134 10.97 -9.73 2.41
CA LEU A 134 11.72 -10.20 3.56
C LEU A 134 13.16 -10.62 3.20
N THR A 135 13.40 -11.05 1.97
CA THR A 135 14.69 -11.63 1.54
C THR A 135 15.36 -10.86 0.42
N ASP A 136 14.61 -10.29 -0.50
CA ASP A 136 15.13 -9.65 -1.69
C ASP A 136 15.67 -8.23 -1.41
N ASN A 137 16.47 -7.70 -2.30
CA ASN A 137 16.95 -6.33 -2.19
C ASN A 137 15.81 -5.35 -2.36
N LEU A 138 15.66 -4.43 -1.40
CA LEU A 138 14.65 -3.39 -1.45
C LEU A 138 15.17 -2.15 -2.19
N PRO A 139 14.30 -1.41 -2.89
CA PRO A 139 14.65 -0.12 -3.46
C PRO A 139 15.00 0.87 -2.33
N SER A 140 15.87 1.83 -2.61
CA SER A 140 16.29 2.87 -1.66
C SER A 140 15.67 4.22 -1.98
N ASN A 141 15.92 5.20 -1.10
CA ASN A 141 15.43 6.58 -1.23
C ASN A 141 13.90 6.66 -1.29
N ILE A 142 13.25 5.94 -0.40
CA ILE A 142 11.80 5.87 -0.31
C ILE A 142 11.25 7.02 0.54
N ASP A 143 10.25 7.72 0.02
CA ASP A 143 9.60 8.86 0.68
C ASP A 143 8.30 8.47 1.37
N VAL A 144 7.61 7.46 0.83
CA VAL A 144 6.34 6.96 1.36
C VAL A 144 6.34 5.43 1.32
N ILE A 145 5.92 4.80 2.42
CA ILE A 145 5.79 3.35 2.52
C ILE A 145 4.32 3.02 2.83
N TYR A 146 3.71 2.24 1.97
CA TYR A 146 2.42 1.61 2.19
C TYR A 146 2.65 0.19 2.72
N PHE A 147 2.36 -0.03 3.99
CA PHE A 147 2.50 -1.35 4.59
C PHE A 147 1.13 -2.01 4.71
N ASP A 148 0.77 -2.77 3.68
CA ASP A 148 -0.55 -3.38 3.48
C ASP A 148 -0.51 -4.92 3.44
N ALA A 149 0.31 -5.52 4.30
CA ALA A 149 0.36 -6.97 4.47
C ALA A 149 -0.87 -7.49 5.22
N PHE A 150 -1.20 -8.78 5.05
CA PHE A 150 -2.22 -9.45 5.86
C PHE A 150 -1.93 -9.33 7.35
N ALA A 151 -2.98 -9.49 8.19
CA ALA A 151 -2.89 -9.22 9.62
C ALA A 151 -1.72 -9.96 10.32
N PRO A 152 -1.15 -9.38 11.40
CA PRO A 152 -0.03 -9.99 12.13
C PRO A 152 -0.30 -11.41 12.62
N GLU A 153 -1.55 -11.78 12.80
CA GLU A 153 -1.96 -13.15 13.20
C GLU A 153 -1.93 -14.13 12.03
N LYS A 154 -1.97 -13.61 10.78
CA LYS A 154 -2.02 -14.41 9.56
C LYS A 154 -0.66 -14.55 8.91
N GLN A 155 0.15 -13.48 9.01
CA GLN A 155 1.52 -13.42 8.45
C GLN A 155 2.48 -12.76 9.45
N PRO A 156 2.77 -13.38 10.61
CA PRO A 156 3.58 -12.77 11.67
C PRO A 156 5.00 -12.40 11.23
N GLU A 157 5.57 -13.12 10.26
CA GLU A 157 6.89 -12.85 9.68
C GLU A 157 6.98 -11.49 9.01
N MET A 158 5.89 -11.05 8.36
CA MET A 158 5.80 -9.73 7.72
C MET A 158 5.87 -8.59 8.74
N TRP A 159 5.48 -8.84 9.98
CA TRP A 159 5.39 -7.86 11.07
C TRP A 159 6.54 -7.99 12.07
N SER A 160 7.62 -8.67 11.71
CA SER A 160 8.80 -8.81 12.56
C SER A 160 9.60 -7.49 12.68
N ARG A 161 10.44 -7.39 13.71
CA ARG A 161 11.35 -6.24 13.87
C ARG A 161 12.28 -6.12 12.68
N GLU A 162 12.87 -7.22 12.26
CA GLU A 162 13.81 -7.31 11.14
C GLU A 162 13.17 -6.81 9.84
N ALA A 163 11.91 -7.16 9.61
CA ALA A 163 11.14 -6.70 8.45
C ALA A 163 10.99 -5.17 8.44
N PHE A 164 10.65 -4.56 9.56
CA PHE A 164 10.52 -3.10 9.65
C PHE A 164 11.86 -2.38 9.70
N GLU A 165 12.93 -2.96 10.24
CA GLU A 165 14.30 -2.41 10.17
C GLU A 165 14.78 -2.33 8.71
N ARG A 166 14.43 -3.33 7.87
CA ARG A 166 14.70 -3.30 6.43
C ARG A 166 13.99 -2.12 5.76
N LEU A 167 12.71 -1.90 6.05
CA LEU A 167 11.95 -0.75 5.52
C LEU A 167 12.52 0.58 6.01
N TYR A 168 12.88 0.67 7.29
CA TYR A 168 13.52 1.88 7.83
C TYR A 168 14.81 2.23 7.10
N ALA A 169 15.63 1.22 6.77
CA ALA A 169 16.89 1.40 6.07
C ALA A 169 16.74 1.87 4.61
N THR A 170 15.57 1.68 3.99
CA THR A 170 15.29 2.17 2.62
C THR A 170 14.81 3.61 2.59
N ALA A 171 14.34 4.12 3.72
CA ALA A 171 13.57 5.35 3.81
C ALA A 171 14.43 6.61 3.87
N ASN A 172 14.01 7.64 3.17
CA ASN A 172 14.57 8.98 3.28
C ASN A 172 14.25 9.63 4.65
N PRO A 173 15.02 10.62 5.10
CA PRO A 173 14.62 11.49 6.20
C PRO A 173 13.20 12.06 5.95
N ASN A 174 12.37 12.08 6.98
CA ASN A 174 10.94 12.45 6.92
C ASN A 174 10.07 11.53 6.04
N ALA A 175 10.53 10.39 5.62
CA ALA A 175 9.68 9.40 4.96
C ALA A 175 8.51 9.00 5.86
N VAL A 176 7.36 8.72 5.25
CA VAL A 176 6.12 8.39 5.95
C VAL A 176 5.72 6.96 5.65
N LEU A 177 5.52 6.17 6.69
CA LEU A 177 4.92 4.84 6.61
C LEU A 177 3.50 4.88 7.16
N THR A 178 2.54 4.30 6.45
CA THR A 178 1.19 4.05 6.98
C THR A 178 0.85 2.57 6.95
N THR A 179 0.04 2.18 7.94
CA THR A 179 -0.55 0.84 8.00
C THR A 179 -1.88 0.89 8.73
N TYR A 180 -2.78 0.02 8.33
CA TYR A 180 -4.08 -0.14 8.99
C TYR A 180 -3.98 -0.73 10.42
N CYS A 181 -2.87 -1.37 10.76
CA CYS A 181 -2.69 -2.07 12.03
C CYS A 181 -2.26 -1.10 13.13
N SER A 182 -3.16 -0.81 14.08
CA SER A 182 -2.89 0.10 15.21
C SER A 182 -2.49 -0.61 16.52
N LYS A 183 -2.09 -1.90 16.46
CA LYS A 183 -1.72 -2.68 17.64
C LYS A 183 -0.58 -2.07 18.42
N GLY A 184 -0.70 -2.03 19.75
CA GLY A 184 0.30 -1.43 20.62
C GLY A 184 1.69 -2.06 20.51
N VAL A 185 1.78 -3.36 20.20
CA VAL A 185 3.07 -4.04 19.99
C VAL A 185 3.77 -3.51 18.72
N ILE A 186 3.04 -3.34 17.62
CA ILE A 186 3.57 -2.79 16.37
C ILE A 186 3.99 -1.33 16.56
N ARG A 187 3.14 -0.51 17.21
CA ARG A 187 3.45 0.88 17.51
C ARG A 187 4.75 1.03 18.31
N ARG A 188 4.92 0.25 19.37
CA ARG A 188 6.15 0.30 20.20
C ARG A 188 7.36 -0.13 19.40
N MET A 189 7.26 -1.23 18.64
CA MET A 189 8.33 -1.74 17.81
C MET A 189 8.80 -0.70 16.76
N LEU A 190 7.89 -0.06 16.06
CA LEU A 190 8.22 1.02 15.12
C LEU A 190 8.93 2.19 15.84
N SER A 191 8.45 2.56 17.04
CA SER A 191 9.10 3.61 17.83
C SER A 191 10.51 3.20 18.28
N ASP A 192 10.72 1.94 18.67
CA ASP A 192 12.02 1.41 19.10
C ASP A 192 13.03 1.28 17.94
N ILE A 193 12.54 1.15 16.70
CA ILE A 193 13.35 1.17 15.48
C ILE A 193 13.85 2.58 15.14
N GLY A 194 13.07 3.61 15.52
CA GLY A 194 13.45 5.01 15.27
C GLY A 194 12.39 5.84 14.55
N PHE A 195 11.22 5.27 14.26
CA PHE A 195 10.11 6.05 13.74
C PHE A 195 9.46 6.89 14.84
N ARG A 196 9.04 8.11 14.49
CA ARG A 196 8.05 8.87 15.27
C ARG A 196 6.67 8.37 14.89
N VAL A 197 5.98 7.68 15.81
CA VAL A 197 4.72 7.00 15.52
C VAL A 197 3.53 7.73 16.10
N GLU A 198 2.54 8.00 15.27
CA GLU A 198 1.28 8.64 15.61
C GLU A 198 0.12 7.64 15.42
N ARG A 199 -0.88 7.74 16.29
CA ARG A 199 -2.21 7.18 16.04
C ARG A 199 -3.06 8.26 15.44
N ILE A 200 -3.59 8.03 14.27
CA ILE A 200 -4.48 8.95 13.58
C ILE A 200 -5.84 8.29 13.36
N ALA A 201 -6.87 9.09 13.09
CA ALA A 201 -8.21 8.56 12.82
C ALA A 201 -8.17 7.59 11.64
N GLY A 202 -8.87 6.47 11.77
CA GLY A 202 -9.07 5.51 10.69
C GLY A 202 -10.13 5.95 9.69
N PRO A 203 -10.35 5.17 8.63
CA PRO A 203 -11.31 5.48 7.59
C PRO A 203 -12.75 5.52 8.13
N PRO A 204 -13.63 6.30 7.53
CA PRO A 204 -15.05 6.32 7.88
C PRO A 204 -15.65 4.90 7.88
N ASN A 205 -16.43 4.57 8.91
CA ASN A 205 -17.05 3.25 9.11
C ASN A 205 -16.07 2.05 9.23
N GLY A 206 -14.76 2.31 9.17
CA GLY A 206 -13.68 1.33 9.26
C GLY A 206 -13.11 1.18 10.66
N LYS A 207 -11.79 1.02 10.74
CA LYS A 207 -11.04 0.99 12.00
C LYS A 207 -11.04 2.37 12.66
N ARG A 208 -11.13 2.41 13.99
CA ARG A 208 -11.12 3.67 14.73
C ARG A 208 -9.81 4.43 14.58
N GLU A 209 -8.68 3.72 14.56
CA GLU A 209 -7.34 4.27 14.51
C GLU A 209 -6.46 3.46 13.54
N ILE A 210 -5.53 4.14 12.92
CA ILE A 210 -4.44 3.59 12.10
C ILE A 210 -3.11 4.15 12.61
N LEU A 211 -1.98 3.61 12.13
CA LEU A 211 -0.67 4.15 12.43
C LEU A 211 -0.11 4.91 11.23
N ARG A 212 0.46 6.09 11.55
CA ARG A 212 1.40 6.81 10.70
C ARG A 212 2.73 6.92 11.42
N ALA A 213 3.79 6.50 10.77
CA ALA A 213 5.15 6.50 11.30
C ALA A 213 6.06 7.33 10.40
N THR A 214 6.82 8.26 10.97
CA THR A 214 7.70 9.16 10.21
C THR A 214 9.14 8.92 10.62
N VAL A 215 10.05 8.81 9.64
CA VAL A 215 11.49 8.76 9.88
C VAL A 215 11.97 10.12 10.39
N GLY A 216 12.78 10.13 11.44
CA GLY A 216 13.33 11.38 12.00
C GLY A 216 14.13 12.18 10.96
N SER A 217 14.10 13.52 11.09
CA SER A 217 15.03 14.38 10.38
C SER A 217 16.42 14.19 11.00
N ILE A 218 17.44 14.04 10.15
CA ILE A 218 18.86 14.05 10.61
C ILE A 218 19.22 15.45 11.10
#